data_ac78c54ac23f52df0551d7413d639c8d
#
_entry.id   ac78c54ac23f52df0551d7413d639c8d
#
_cell.length_a   1.000
_cell.length_b   1.000
_cell.length_c   1.000
_cell.angle_alpha   90.00
_cell.angle_beta   90.00
_cell.angle_gamma   90.00
#
_symmetry.space_group_name_H-M   'P 1'
#
loop_
_entity.id
_entity.type
_entity.pdbx_description
1 polymer ?
#
loop_
_entity_poly.entity_id
_entity_poly.type
_entity_poly.pdbx_seq_one_letter_code
_entity_poly.pdbx_strand_id
1 'polypeptide(L)'
;MSVYSNKDILAAIEDGTIVCTPFNPKNVSEASLDFTLGFNFYKQEYDDISRVYNPFDESDVNRYFKGPLKAMPHSEWCERHGFREFKNIPPDHPIIVLKPGERILAHTHEFVGIRTHGGAAEVKSRSSWGRNGVAVCFDAGWVDPGYINRITLEIYNLNKHESVVLPVGERIGQLIFHHTGQVDGGYASGRGGMSGKYQHTDDLDELIKTWRPEMMLPRAFKDNRHKPMEIAGLGEGIL
;
A
#
# COMPACT_ATOMS: atom_id res chain seq x y z
N MET A 1 -23.14 8.71 2.72
CA MET A 1 -21.82 8.88 2.08
C MET A 1 -22.00 8.44 0.64
N SER A 2 -21.71 9.28 -0.34
CA SER A 2 -21.81 8.92 -1.76
C SER A 2 -20.45 8.53 -2.29
N VAL A 3 -20.45 7.64 -3.30
CA VAL A 3 -19.24 7.13 -3.97
C VAL A 3 -19.14 7.82 -5.33
N TYR A 4 -17.93 8.05 -5.80
CA TYR A 4 -17.67 8.55 -7.16
C TYR A 4 -18.09 7.51 -8.20
N SER A 5 -18.87 7.91 -9.19
CA SER A 5 -19.10 7.11 -10.40
C SER A 5 -17.86 7.18 -11.33
N ASN A 6 -17.85 6.35 -12.37
CA ASN A 6 -16.79 6.42 -13.38
C ASN A 6 -16.70 7.81 -14.04
N LYS A 7 -17.82 8.49 -14.24
CA LYS A 7 -17.85 9.85 -14.79
C LYS A 7 -17.20 10.84 -13.84
N ASP A 8 -17.53 10.73 -12.55
CA ASP A 8 -16.96 11.58 -11.51
C ASP A 8 -15.45 11.33 -11.36
N ILE A 9 -15.01 10.04 -11.42
CA ILE A 9 -13.59 9.67 -11.37
C ILE A 9 -12.83 10.26 -12.56
N LEU A 10 -13.35 10.14 -13.78
CA LEU A 10 -12.70 10.68 -14.98
C LEU A 10 -12.62 12.21 -14.94
N ALA A 11 -13.70 12.88 -14.55
CA ALA A 11 -13.72 14.33 -14.38
C ALA A 11 -12.75 14.80 -13.30
N ALA A 12 -12.71 14.08 -12.16
CA ALA A 12 -11.79 14.39 -11.05
C ALA A 12 -10.31 14.11 -11.37
N ILE A 13 -10.01 13.20 -12.29
CA ILE A 13 -8.65 13.00 -12.81
C ILE A 13 -8.29 14.15 -13.76
N GLU A 14 -9.22 14.58 -14.62
CA GLU A 14 -9.01 15.66 -15.58
C GLU A 14 -8.76 17.01 -14.88
N ASP A 15 -9.49 17.31 -13.79
CA ASP A 15 -9.31 18.54 -13.01
C ASP A 15 -8.20 18.43 -11.94
N GLY A 16 -7.59 17.26 -11.77
CA GLY A 16 -6.50 17.01 -10.82
C GLY A 16 -6.95 16.78 -9.37
N THR A 17 -8.24 16.67 -9.10
CA THR A 17 -8.78 16.31 -7.77
C THR A 17 -8.38 14.89 -7.38
N ILE A 18 -8.50 13.94 -8.32
CA ILE A 18 -7.92 12.60 -8.20
C ILE A 18 -6.60 12.58 -8.95
N VAL A 19 -5.56 12.13 -8.31
CA VAL A 19 -4.23 11.94 -8.91
C VAL A 19 -4.03 10.46 -9.20
N CYS A 20 -3.61 10.14 -10.43
CA CYS A 20 -3.16 8.80 -10.82
C CYS A 20 -2.09 8.94 -11.90
N THR A 21 -0.85 8.58 -11.59
CA THR A 21 0.24 8.67 -12.58
C THR A 21 1.21 7.49 -12.44
N PRO A 22 1.47 6.73 -13.54
CA PRO A 22 0.86 6.88 -14.85
C PRO A 22 -0.65 6.53 -14.85
N PHE A 23 -1.44 7.21 -15.65
CA PHE A 23 -2.88 6.95 -15.76
C PHE A 23 -3.21 6.10 -17.00
N ASN A 24 -4.04 5.07 -16.77
CA ASN A 24 -4.63 4.28 -17.83
C ASN A 24 -6.17 4.33 -17.71
N PRO A 25 -6.90 4.95 -18.64
CA PRO A 25 -8.35 5.07 -18.56
C PRO A 25 -9.10 3.72 -18.56
N LYS A 26 -8.47 2.65 -19.05
CA LYS A 26 -9.02 1.28 -19.01
C LYS A 26 -9.08 0.70 -17.58
N ASN A 27 -8.40 1.35 -16.62
CA ASN A 27 -8.43 0.95 -15.21
C ASN A 27 -9.62 1.57 -14.46
N VAL A 28 -10.39 2.46 -15.09
CA VAL A 28 -11.62 3.01 -14.49
C VAL A 28 -12.78 2.04 -14.75
N SER A 29 -13.36 1.53 -13.66
CA SER A 29 -14.59 0.73 -13.65
C SER A 29 -15.79 1.61 -13.27
N GLU A 30 -16.97 1.03 -13.05
CA GLU A 30 -18.23 1.75 -12.81
C GLU A 30 -18.16 2.74 -11.65
N ALA A 31 -17.46 2.36 -10.56
CA ALA A 31 -17.33 3.18 -9.35
C ALA A 31 -15.98 2.95 -8.63
N SER A 32 -14.94 2.60 -9.38
CA SER A 32 -13.62 2.37 -8.83
C SER A 32 -12.52 2.64 -9.86
N LEU A 33 -11.31 2.86 -9.38
CA LEU A 33 -10.08 2.95 -10.16
C LEU A 33 -9.17 1.78 -9.78
N ASP A 34 -8.91 0.87 -10.70
CA ASP A 34 -7.94 -0.20 -10.50
C ASP A 34 -6.52 0.38 -10.47
N PHE A 35 -5.69 -0.14 -9.57
CA PHE A 35 -4.26 0.13 -9.54
C PHE A 35 -3.46 -1.16 -9.75
N THR A 36 -2.19 -1.01 -10.17
CA THR A 36 -1.34 -2.14 -10.52
C THR A 36 -0.22 -2.35 -9.50
N LEU A 37 0.30 -3.58 -9.44
CA LEU A 37 1.37 -3.97 -8.53
C LEU A 37 2.70 -3.34 -8.96
N GLY A 38 3.39 -2.72 -8.01
CA GLY A 38 4.73 -2.16 -8.19
C GLY A 38 5.84 -3.20 -8.09
N PHE A 39 7.07 -2.73 -8.25
CA PHE A 39 8.24 -3.56 -8.47
C PHE A 39 9.00 -3.94 -7.20
N ASN A 40 8.93 -3.10 -6.17
CA ASN A 40 9.68 -3.29 -4.93
C ASN A 40 8.79 -3.86 -3.83
N PHE A 41 9.40 -4.63 -2.94
CA PHE A 41 8.67 -5.18 -1.80
C PHE A 41 9.62 -5.46 -0.63
N TYR A 42 9.03 -5.62 0.57
CA TYR A 42 9.70 -6.11 1.77
C TYR A 42 9.06 -7.40 2.21
N LYS A 43 9.88 -8.36 2.66
CA LYS A 43 9.44 -9.57 3.34
C LYS A 43 9.59 -9.43 4.84
N GLN A 44 8.75 -10.14 5.58
CA GLN A 44 8.97 -10.32 7.00
C GLN A 44 10.05 -11.39 7.21
N GLU A 45 10.97 -11.15 8.12
CA GLU A 45 11.91 -12.18 8.54
C GLU A 45 11.29 -13.02 9.65
N TYR A 46 11.24 -14.31 9.43
CA TYR A 46 10.90 -15.29 10.44
C TYR A 46 12.19 -15.91 10.96
N ASP A 47 12.65 -15.46 12.13
CA ASP A 47 13.72 -16.13 12.86
C ASP A 47 13.13 -17.36 13.56
N ASP A 48 13.90 -18.46 13.64
CA ASP A 48 13.57 -19.66 14.41
C ASP A 48 13.48 -19.39 15.94
N ILE A 49 13.94 -18.23 16.37
CA ILE A 49 13.91 -17.78 17.75
C ILE A 49 12.67 -16.89 17.95
N SER A 50 11.81 -17.28 18.89
CA SER A 50 10.68 -16.45 19.29
C SER A 50 11.17 -15.10 19.81
N ARG A 51 10.93 -14.05 19.03
CA ARG A 51 11.26 -12.65 19.40
C ARG A 51 9.98 -11.83 19.43
N VAL A 52 9.95 -10.88 20.33
CA VAL A 52 8.90 -9.86 20.31
C VAL A 52 9.32 -8.75 19.35
N TYR A 53 8.42 -8.39 18.45
CA TYR A 53 8.60 -7.26 17.54
C TYR A 53 8.05 -5.98 18.18
N ASN A 54 8.90 -4.96 18.32
CA ASN A 54 8.52 -3.66 18.84
C ASN A 54 8.37 -2.63 17.71
N PRO A 55 7.14 -2.28 17.26
CA PRO A 55 6.93 -1.31 16.20
C PRO A 55 7.28 0.14 16.57
N PHE A 56 7.56 0.41 17.86
CA PHE A 56 8.01 1.71 18.37
C PHE A 56 9.53 1.87 18.35
N ASP A 57 10.28 0.86 17.93
CA ASP A 57 11.72 0.89 17.77
C ASP A 57 12.09 0.79 16.28
N GLU A 58 12.70 1.86 15.75
CA GLU A 58 13.12 1.91 14.34
C GLU A 58 14.11 0.80 13.99
N SER A 59 15.00 0.44 14.92
CA SER A 59 15.97 -0.63 14.70
C SER A 59 15.29 -1.98 14.58
N ASP A 60 14.22 -2.21 15.35
CA ASP A 60 13.44 -3.44 15.31
C ASP A 60 12.59 -3.53 14.02
N VAL A 61 12.03 -2.41 13.56
CA VAL A 61 11.35 -2.32 12.26
C VAL A 61 12.31 -2.71 11.13
N ASN A 62 13.51 -2.13 11.10
CA ASN A 62 14.51 -2.41 10.07
C ASN A 62 15.04 -3.85 10.14
N ARG A 63 15.09 -4.46 11.30
CA ARG A 63 15.44 -5.87 11.49
C ARG A 63 14.33 -6.80 10.96
N TYR A 64 13.07 -6.48 11.25
CA TYR A 64 11.92 -7.33 10.94
C TYR A 64 11.56 -7.35 9.46
N PHE A 65 11.74 -6.23 8.76
CA PHE A 65 11.45 -6.13 7.34
C PHE A 65 12.73 -6.24 6.50
N LYS A 66 12.84 -7.32 5.74
CA LYS A 66 13.96 -7.54 4.82
C LYS A 66 13.67 -6.96 3.44
N GLY A 67 14.58 -6.13 2.98
CA GLY A 67 14.49 -5.47 1.68
C GLY A 67 15.21 -4.11 1.65
N PRO A 68 14.90 -3.26 0.65
CA PRO A 68 13.92 -3.53 -0.41
C PRO A 68 14.37 -4.62 -1.37
N LEU A 69 13.48 -5.59 -1.61
CA LEU A 69 13.64 -6.60 -2.64
C LEU A 69 13.00 -6.12 -3.94
N LYS A 70 13.45 -6.68 -5.07
CA LYS A 70 12.87 -6.40 -6.39
C LYS A 70 12.22 -7.65 -6.96
N ALA A 71 11.11 -7.46 -7.67
CA ALA A 71 10.53 -8.49 -8.51
C ALA A 71 11.58 -8.97 -9.52
N MET A 72 11.59 -10.25 -9.79
CA MET A 72 12.59 -10.94 -10.62
C MET A 72 11.95 -11.40 -11.92
N PRO A 73 12.66 -11.42 -13.06
CA PRO A 73 12.16 -12.05 -14.27
C PRO A 73 11.64 -13.47 -14.01
N HIS A 74 10.51 -13.82 -14.62
CA HIS A 74 9.82 -15.08 -14.42
C HIS A 74 10.74 -16.30 -14.68
N SER A 75 11.45 -16.30 -15.82
CA SER A 75 12.40 -17.39 -16.17
C SER A 75 13.53 -17.52 -15.14
N GLU A 76 14.10 -16.40 -14.70
CA GLU A 76 15.17 -16.40 -13.69
C GLU A 76 14.67 -16.94 -12.34
N TRP A 77 13.45 -16.56 -11.94
CA TRP A 77 12.84 -17.08 -10.71
C TRP A 77 12.64 -18.60 -10.79
N CYS A 78 12.11 -19.09 -11.92
CA CYS A 78 11.86 -20.51 -12.14
C CYS A 78 13.16 -21.31 -12.13
N GLU A 79 14.20 -20.84 -12.82
CA GLU A 79 15.53 -21.48 -12.83
C GLU A 79 16.11 -21.62 -11.42
N ARG A 80 16.11 -20.51 -10.65
CA ARG A 80 16.63 -20.50 -9.26
C ARG A 80 15.92 -21.45 -8.31
N HIS A 81 14.64 -21.70 -8.53
CA HIS A 81 13.82 -22.49 -7.62
C HIS A 81 13.46 -23.88 -8.15
N GLY A 82 13.99 -24.27 -9.33
CA GLY A 82 13.75 -25.58 -9.91
C GLY A 82 12.34 -25.80 -10.45
N PHE A 83 11.65 -24.73 -10.84
CA PHE A 83 10.32 -24.80 -11.45
C PHE A 83 10.39 -24.70 -12.97
N ARG A 84 9.38 -25.25 -13.65
CA ARG A 84 9.12 -24.93 -15.04
C ARG A 84 8.43 -23.56 -15.14
N GLU A 85 8.67 -22.88 -16.26
CA GLU A 85 7.99 -21.61 -16.53
C GLU A 85 6.47 -21.76 -16.47
N PHE A 86 5.82 -20.76 -15.86
CA PHE A 86 4.37 -20.72 -15.69
C PHE A 86 3.73 -20.30 -17.01
N LYS A 87 2.64 -20.97 -17.39
CA LYS A 87 1.90 -20.62 -18.61
C LYS A 87 1.33 -19.21 -18.52
N ASN A 88 1.29 -18.54 -19.66
CA ASN A 88 0.68 -17.21 -19.84
C ASN A 88 1.39 -16.06 -19.10
N ILE A 89 2.62 -16.28 -18.62
CA ILE A 89 3.50 -15.23 -18.12
C ILE A 89 4.75 -15.21 -19.00
N PRO A 90 5.10 -14.08 -19.65
CA PRO A 90 6.31 -14.00 -20.45
C PRO A 90 7.57 -14.28 -19.63
N PRO A 91 8.62 -14.89 -20.20
CA PRO A 91 9.85 -15.28 -19.49
C PRO A 91 10.57 -14.10 -18.81
N ASP A 92 10.54 -12.93 -19.44
CA ASP A 92 11.19 -11.70 -18.97
C ASP A 92 10.29 -10.86 -18.03
N HIS A 93 9.02 -11.25 -17.86
CA HIS A 93 8.09 -10.51 -17.04
C HIS A 93 8.46 -10.61 -15.55
N PRO A 94 8.58 -9.48 -14.82
CA PRO A 94 8.93 -9.52 -13.41
C PRO A 94 7.78 -10.04 -12.55
N ILE A 95 8.09 -10.97 -11.66
CA ILE A 95 7.13 -11.60 -10.75
C ILE A 95 7.57 -11.50 -9.29
N ILE A 96 6.58 -11.55 -8.39
CA ILE A 96 6.76 -11.79 -6.96
C ILE A 96 6.04 -13.10 -6.64
N VAL A 97 6.69 -14.01 -5.92
CA VAL A 97 6.05 -15.27 -5.50
C VAL A 97 5.91 -15.26 -3.99
N LEU A 98 4.65 -15.39 -3.54
CA LEU A 98 4.29 -15.46 -2.13
C LEU A 98 4.10 -16.91 -1.71
N LYS A 99 4.81 -17.33 -0.67
CA LYS A 99 4.60 -18.64 -0.05
C LYS A 99 3.27 -18.70 0.71
N PRO A 100 2.78 -19.91 1.04
CA PRO A 100 1.61 -20.06 1.90
C PRO A 100 1.76 -19.28 3.22
N GLY A 101 0.76 -18.47 3.56
CA GLY A 101 0.77 -17.65 4.78
C GLY A 101 1.75 -16.47 4.78
N GLU A 102 2.52 -16.26 3.72
CA GLU A 102 3.48 -15.15 3.64
C GLU A 102 2.76 -13.80 3.49
N ARG A 103 3.29 -12.80 4.19
CA ARG A 103 2.93 -11.39 4.03
C ARG A 103 4.11 -10.58 3.52
N ILE A 104 3.85 -9.66 2.62
CA ILE A 104 4.82 -8.67 2.17
C ILE A 104 4.27 -7.25 2.29
N LEU A 105 5.16 -6.26 2.39
CA LEU A 105 4.84 -4.89 2.04
C LEU A 105 5.25 -4.67 0.59
N ALA A 106 4.29 -4.34 -0.25
CA ALA A 106 4.49 -3.95 -1.64
C ALA A 106 3.90 -2.57 -1.87
N HIS A 107 3.80 -2.11 -3.11
CA HIS A 107 3.25 -0.80 -3.42
C HIS A 107 2.49 -0.79 -4.74
N THR A 108 1.64 0.22 -4.93
CA THR A 108 1.04 0.52 -6.23
C THR A 108 2.12 0.97 -7.22
N HIS A 109 2.00 0.58 -8.48
CA HIS A 109 2.87 1.11 -9.53
C HIS A 109 2.63 2.62 -9.71
N GLU A 110 1.40 3.04 -9.62
CA GLU A 110 0.96 4.41 -9.74
C GLU A 110 1.23 5.21 -8.46
N PHE A 111 1.55 6.49 -8.60
CA PHE A 111 1.24 7.48 -7.58
C PHE A 111 -0.24 7.79 -7.69
N VAL A 112 -0.98 7.50 -6.65
CA VAL A 112 -2.43 7.60 -6.67
C VAL A 112 -2.97 8.11 -5.34
N GLY A 113 -4.09 8.84 -5.39
CA GLY A 113 -4.78 9.37 -4.23
C GLY A 113 -5.78 10.45 -4.61
N ILE A 114 -6.25 11.17 -3.60
CA ILE A 114 -7.25 12.21 -3.77
C ILE A 114 -6.82 13.47 -3.02
N ARG A 115 -7.00 14.64 -3.63
CA ARG A 115 -6.72 15.94 -3.01
C ARG A 115 -7.65 16.19 -1.83
N THR A 116 -7.22 17.01 -0.89
CA THR A 116 -7.95 17.31 0.36
C THR A 116 -9.42 17.71 0.13
N HIS A 117 -9.69 18.48 -0.92
CA HIS A 117 -11.04 18.95 -1.25
C HIS A 117 -11.91 17.90 -1.98
N GLY A 118 -11.31 16.82 -2.48
CA GLY A 118 -12.03 15.78 -3.22
C GLY A 118 -12.72 14.75 -2.33
N GLY A 119 -12.20 14.52 -1.14
CA GLY A 119 -12.71 13.51 -0.23
C GLY A 119 -11.67 12.49 0.21
N ALA A 120 -12.10 11.26 0.44
CA ALA A 120 -11.25 10.14 0.87
C ALA A 120 -11.32 8.98 -0.13
N ALA A 121 -10.44 7.99 0.02
CA ALA A 121 -10.55 6.77 -0.75
C ALA A 121 -10.38 5.52 0.14
N GLU A 122 -10.75 4.36 -0.41
CA GLU A 122 -10.60 3.08 0.25
C GLU A 122 -9.99 2.07 -0.71
N VAL A 123 -8.91 1.41 -0.25
CA VAL A 123 -8.27 0.31 -0.97
C VAL A 123 -9.06 -0.98 -0.77
N LYS A 124 -9.36 -1.66 -1.86
CA LYS A 124 -9.96 -3.01 -1.86
C LYS A 124 -9.18 -3.96 -2.77
N SER A 125 -9.12 -5.23 -2.40
CA SER A 125 -8.67 -6.26 -3.33
C SER A 125 -9.63 -6.37 -4.50
N ARG A 126 -9.13 -6.61 -5.72
CA ARG A 126 -10.00 -7.06 -6.80
C ARG A 126 -10.55 -8.45 -6.49
N SER A 127 -11.80 -8.69 -6.86
CA SER A 127 -12.51 -9.94 -6.56
C SER A 127 -11.78 -11.19 -7.09
N SER A 128 -11.08 -11.09 -8.22
CA SER A 128 -10.28 -12.18 -8.77
C SER A 128 -9.15 -12.59 -7.83
N TRP A 129 -8.44 -11.62 -7.24
CA TRP A 129 -7.36 -11.90 -6.29
C TRP A 129 -7.88 -12.40 -4.95
N GLY A 130 -8.98 -11.82 -4.46
CA GLY A 130 -9.64 -12.31 -3.24
C GLY A 130 -10.10 -13.77 -3.36
N ARG A 131 -10.63 -14.18 -4.54
CA ARG A 131 -11.00 -15.59 -4.80
C ARG A 131 -9.80 -16.53 -4.91
N ASN A 132 -8.63 -16.00 -5.27
CA ASN A 132 -7.37 -16.75 -5.28
C ASN A 132 -6.66 -16.74 -3.90
N GLY A 133 -7.33 -16.28 -2.85
CA GLY A 133 -6.78 -16.25 -1.51
C GLY A 133 -5.73 -15.16 -1.29
N VAL A 134 -5.75 -14.09 -2.09
CA VAL A 134 -4.83 -12.95 -1.93
C VAL A 134 -5.58 -11.75 -1.36
N ALA A 135 -5.21 -11.34 -0.15
CA ALA A 135 -5.63 -10.06 0.42
C ALA A 135 -4.59 -8.99 0.10
N VAL A 136 -5.03 -7.77 -0.27
CA VAL A 136 -4.11 -6.70 -0.75
C VAL A 136 -3.81 -5.66 0.31
N CYS A 137 -4.75 -5.39 1.20
CA CYS A 137 -4.55 -4.44 2.30
C CYS A 137 -5.14 -4.93 3.64
N PHE A 138 -5.61 -6.13 3.70
CA PHE A 138 -6.31 -6.77 4.82
C PHE A 138 -7.39 -5.86 5.45
N ASP A 139 -7.00 -4.93 6.33
CA ASP A 139 -7.94 -4.01 7.01
C ASP A 139 -7.51 -2.52 6.95
N ALA A 140 -6.29 -2.24 6.55
CA ALA A 140 -5.72 -0.88 6.56
C ALA A 140 -5.96 -0.12 5.23
N GLY A 141 -7.17 -0.22 4.67
CA GLY A 141 -7.48 0.30 3.34
C GLY A 141 -7.87 1.77 3.27
N TRP A 142 -7.93 2.51 4.39
CA TRP A 142 -8.35 3.90 4.37
C TRP A 142 -7.26 4.83 3.85
N VAL A 143 -7.63 5.69 2.90
CA VAL A 143 -6.79 6.70 2.28
C VAL A 143 -7.34 8.07 2.64
N ASP A 144 -6.64 8.78 3.51
CA ASP A 144 -7.04 10.08 4.02
C ASP A 144 -7.10 11.15 2.92
N PRO A 145 -7.97 12.18 3.10
CA PRO A 145 -7.99 13.35 2.22
C PRO A 145 -6.62 14.02 2.15
N GLY A 146 -6.12 14.22 0.92
CA GLY A 146 -4.79 14.80 0.68
C GLY A 146 -3.65 13.78 0.64
N TYR A 147 -3.90 12.49 0.90
CA TYR A 147 -2.86 11.47 0.71
C TYR A 147 -2.73 11.09 -0.76
N ILE A 148 -1.54 11.31 -1.31
CA ILE A 148 -1.16 10.99 -2.68
C ILE A 148 0.23 10.38 -2.64
N ASN A 149 0.33 9.09 -2.97
CA ASN A 149 1.63 8.40 -2.97
C ASN A 149 1.54 7.10 -3.80
N ARG A 150 2.64 6.37 -3.90
CA ARG A 150 2.57 4.93 -4.12
C ARG A 150 2.04 4.32 -2.83
N ILE A 151 0.79 3.83 -2.88
CA ILE A 151 0.14 3.28 -1.69
C ILE A 151 0.86 1.99 -1.29
N THR A 152 1.23 1.88 -0.03
CA THR A 152 1.76 0.63 0.54
C THR A 152 0.64 -0.39 0.65
N LEU A 153 0.93 -1.60 0.20
CA LEU A 153 0.01 -2.73 0.16
C LEU A 153 0.52 -3.82 1.09
N GLU A 154 -0.27 -4.21 2.08
CA GLU A 154 -0.01 -5.36 2.93
C GLU A 154 -0.58 -6.62 2.27
N ILE A 155 0.19 -7.22 1.37
CA ILE A 155 -0.29 -8.35 0.57
C ILE A 155 -0.05 -9.66 1.32
N TYR A 156 -1.13 -10.42 1.51
CA TYR A 156 -1.12 -11.75 2.14
C TYR A 156 -1.51 -12.83 1.16
N ASN A 157 -0.80 -13.96 1.21
CA ASN A 157 -1.26 -15.22 0.65
C ASN A 157 -1.97 -16.02 1.75
N LEU A 158 -3.29 -16.07 1.70
CA LEU A 158 -4.14 -16.78 2.67
C LEU A 158 -4.28 -18.27 2.35
N ASN A 159 -3.71 -18.75 1.24
CA ASN A 159 -3.70 -20.18 0.93
C ASN A 159 -2.82 -20.95 1.93
N LYS A 160 -3.25 -22.15 2.29
CA LYS A 160 -2.55 -22.99 3.28
C LYS A 160 -1.36 -23.75 2.67
N HIS A 161 -1.42 -24.07 1.37
CA HIS A 161 -0.49 -25.02 0.75
C HIS A 161 0.12 -24.50 -0.55
N GLU A 162 -0.51 -23.54 -1.22
CA GLU A 162 -0.09 -23.08 -2.54
C GLU A 162 0.60 -21.72 -2.49
N SER A 163 1.74 -21.62 -3.13
CA SER A 163 2.36 -20.33 -3.44
C SER A 163 1.60 -19.64 -4.57
N VAL A 164 1.50 -18.32 -4.51
CA VAL A 164 0.80 -17.53 -5.51
C VAL A 164 1.79 -16.63 -6.25
N VAL A 165 1.69 -16.63 -7.57
CA VAL A 165 2.50 -15.75 -8.45
C VAL A 165 1.76 -14.43 -8.63
N LEU A 166 2.47 -13.34 -8.38
CA LEU A 166 1.98 -11.98 -8.55
C LEU A 166 2.83 -11.29 -9.65
N PRO A 167 2.32 -11.15 -10.89
CA PRO A 167 3.03 -10.40 -11.92
C PRO A 167 3.01 -8.89 -11.61
N VAL A 168 4.16 -8.23 -11.79
CA VAL A 168 4.25 -6.76 -11.68
C VAL A 168 3.43 -6.11 -12.79
N GLY A 169 2.76 -5.00 -12.49
CA GLY A 169 1.88 -4.32 -13.45
C GLY A 169 0.50 -4.97 -13.61
N GLU A 170 0.25 -6.12 -12.95
CA GLU A 170 -1.10 -6.69 -12.91
C GLU A 170 -2.01 -5.85 -12.00
N ARG A 171 -3.28 -5.70 -12.41
CA ARG A 171 -4.31 -5.01 -11.62
C ARG A 171 -4.63 -5.82 -10.37
N ILE A 172 -4.06 -5.44 -9.24
CA ILE A 172 -4.14 -6.22 -8.00
C ILE A 172 -5.24 -5.74 -7.06
N GLY A 173 -5.51 -4.45 -7.08
CA GLY A 173 -6.51 -3.82 -6.22
C GLY A 173 -7.25 -2.70 -6.92
N GLN A 174 -8.13 -2.05 -6.19
CA GLN A 174 -8.94 -0.93 -6.64
C GLN A 174 -9.13 0.10 -5.54
N LEU A 175 -9.27 1.36 -5.93
CA LEU A 175 -9.66 2.47 -5.07
C LEU A 175 -11.13 2.81 -5.30
N ILE A 176 -11.86 2.92 -4.20
CA ILE A 176 -13.22 3.45 -4.16
C ILE A 176 -13.11 4.84 -3.55
N PHE A 177 -13.57 5.86 -4.26
CA PHE A 177 -13.51 7.24 -3.80
C PHE A 177 -14.85 7.64 -3.15
N HIS A 178 -14.74 8.35 -2.04
CA HIS A 178 -15.87 8.78 -1.21
C HIS A 178 -15.90 10.31 -1.11
N HIS A 179 -17.05 10.90 -1.34
CA HIS A 179 -17.27 12.31 -0.99
C HIS A 179 -17.29 12.48 0.53
N THR A 180 -16.49 13.41 1.03
CA THR A 180 -16.53 13.84 2.45
C THR A 180 -17.02 15.26 2.57
N GLY A 181 -17.39 15.68 3.78
CA GLY A 181 -17.50 17.09 4.09
C GLY A 181 -16.14 17.78 4.02
N GLN A 182 -16.14 19.10 4.11
CA GLN A 182 -14.91 19.88 4.17
C GLN A 182 -14.05 19.42 5.34
N VAL A 183 -12.77 19.15 5.07
CA VAL A 183 -11.78 18.80 6.09
C VAL A 183 -10.87 19.99 6.38
N ASP A 184 -10.35 20.03 7.59
CA ASP A 184 -9.44 21.06 8.07
C ASP A 184 -7.98 20.54 7.97
N GLY A 185 -7.24 21.04 6.98
CA GLY A 185 -5.89 20.59 6.65
C GLY A 185 -5.86 19.34 5.75
N GLY A 186 -4.71 19.06 5.17
CA GLY A 186 -4.44 17.88 4.35
C GLY A 186 -3.50 16.90 5.04
N TYR A 187 -3.29 15.75 4.42
CA TYR A 187 -2.44 14.70 5.01
C TYR A 187 -1.00 15.17 5.27
N ALA A 188 -0.36 15.86 4.32
CA ALA A 188 1.01 16.35 4.49
C ALA A 188 1.09 17.61 5.36
N SER A 189 0.19 18.55 5.17
CA SER A 189 0.15 19.82 5.93
C SER A 189 -0.35 19.64 7.36
N GLY A 190 -1.18 18.61 7.58
CA GLY A 190 -1.73 18.29 8.89
C GLY A 190 -2.74 19.31 9.43
N ARG A 191 -3.31 18.97 10.58
CA ARG A 191 -4.15 19.85 11.38
C ARG A 191 -3.40 20.22 12.67
N GLY A 192 -3.22 21.51 12.92
CA GLY A 192 -2.53 21.95 14.15
C GLY A 192 -1.08 21.45 14.29
N GLY A 193 -0.37 21.27 13.17
CA GLY A 193 1.01 20.77 13.15
C GLY A 193 1.15 19.25 13.22
N MET A 194 0.04 18.50 13.16
CA MET A 194 0.03 17.03 13.17
C MET A 194 -0.07 16.48 11.74
N SER A 195 1.03 16.47 11.00
CA SER A 195 1.10 15.90 9.66
C SER A 195 1.08 14.38 9.66
N GLY A 196 0.70 13.78 8.53
CA GLY A 196 0.80 12.34 8.32
C GLY A 196 2.25 11.86 8.27
N LYS A 197 2.49 10.60 8.65
CA LYS A 197 3.84 10.02 8.76
C LYS A 197 4.43 9.55 7.42
N TYR A 198 3.62 9.42 6.38
CA TYR A 198 4.00 8.72 5.14
C TYR A 198 4.05 9.63 3.90
N GLN A 199 3.79 10.93 4.07
CA GLN A 199 3.88 11.93 3.01
C GLN A 199 4.43 13.23 3.59
N HIS A 200 5.41 13.83 2.92
CA HIS A 200 6.13 15.01 3.43
C HIS A 200 5.81 16.30 2.65
N THR A 201 5.16 16.17 1.50
CA THR A 201 4.79 17.28 0.62
C THR A 201 3.51 16.96 -0.13
N ASP A 202 2.79 18.00 -0.59
CA ASP A 202 1.62 17.90 -1.47
C ASP A 202 2.00 18.11 -2.95
N ASP A 203 3.29 18.37 -3.24
CA ASP A 203 3.83 18.50 -4.58
C ASP A 203 4.08 17.09 -5.18
N LEU A 204 3.36 16.78 -6.26
CA LEU A 204 3.44 15.48 -6.92
C LEU A 204 4.81 15.22 -7.56
N ASP A 205 5.41 16.23 -8.18
CA ASP A 205 6.71 16.08 -8.84
C ASP A 205 7.81 15.82 -7.80
N GLU A 206 7.73 16.48 -6.67
CA GLU A 206 8.63 16.22 -5.54
C GLU A 206 8.41 14.82 -4.96
N LEU A 207 7.16 14.38 -4.77
CA LEU A 207 6.85 13.02 -4.32
C LEU A 207 7.42 11.96 -5.27
N ILE A 208 7.23 12.13 -6.58
CA ILE A 208 7.76 11.21 -7.60
C ILE A 208 9.29 11.15 -7.53
N LYS A 209 9.94 12.31 -7.43
CA LYS A 209 11.41 12.43 -7.40
C LYS A 209 12.03 11.84 -6.13
N THR A 210 11.35 12.01 -5.00
CA THR A 210 11.89 11.65 -3.68
C THR A 210 11.42 10.30 -3.16
N TRP A 211 10.43 9.68 -3.79
CA TRP A 211 9.93 8.38 -3.36
C TRP A 211 11.03 7.32 -3.32
N ARG A 212 11.06 6.55 -2.24
CA ARG A 212 11.97 5.42 -2.04
C ARG A 212 11.21 4.28 -1.40
N PRO A 213 11.59 3.01 -1.66
CA PRO A 213 10.93 1.83 -1.08
C PRO A 213 10.84 1.84 0.44
N GLU A 214 11.79 2.49 1.13
CA GLU A 214 11.82 2.63 2.59
C GLU A 214 10.60 3.41 3.13
N MET A 215 9.90 4.14 2.25
CA MET A 215 8.66 4.84 2.63
C MET A 215 7.50 3.86 2.93
N MET A 216 7.62 2.61 2.51
CA MET A 216 6.65 1.54 2.83
C MET A 216 6.76 1.04 4.28
N LEU A 217 7.90 1.25 4.94
CA LEU A 217 8.12 0.70 6.29
C LEU A 217 7.22 1.35 7.34
N PRO A 218 6.72 0.57 8.31
CA PRO A 218 5.92 1.10 9.41
C PRO A 218 6.67 2.18 10.21
N ARG A 219 5.96 3.23 10.63
CA ARG A 219 6.53 4.39 11.33
C ARG A 219 5.80 4.72 12.63
N ALA A 220 5.38 3.71 13.39
CA ALA A 220 4.75 3.91 14.69
C ALA A 220 5.68 4.69 15.66
N PHE A 221 6.98 4.45 15.57
CA PHE A 221 8.00 5.17 16.36
C PHE A 221 8.08 6.69 16.06
N LYS A 222 7.49 7.17 14.95
CA LYS A 222 7.40 8.61 14.62
C LYS A 222 6.08 9.24 15.05
N ASP A 223 5.17 8.47 15.67
CA ASP A 223 3.91 9.04 16.15
C ASP A 223 4.14 9.82 17.44
N ASN A 224 3.98 11.14 17.34
CA ASN A 224 4.14 12.07 18.47
C ASN A 224 2.81 12.51 19.09
N ARG A 225 1.67 12.03 18.58
CA ARG A 225 0.33 12.38 19.09
C ARG A 225 0.03 11.68 20.41
N HIS A 226 0.56 10.46 20.56
CA HIS A 226 0.51 9.70 21.80
C HIS A 226 1.82 8.95 22.01
N LYS A 227 2.40 9.08 23.20
CA LYS A 227 3.38 8.11 23.66
C LYS A 227 2.63 6.95 24.29
N PRO A 228 2.99 5.69 24.03
CA PRO A 228 2.27 4.52 24.57
C PRO A 228 2.14 4.52 26.11
N MET A 229 3.03 5.22 26.80
CA MET A 229 3.07 5.32 28.27
C MET A 229 2.36 6.56 28.84
N GLU A 230 1.90 7.47 27.99
CA GLU A 230 1.12 8.65 28.40
C GLU A 230 -0.37 8.40 28.12
N ILE A 231 -0.95 7.42 28.79
CA ILE A 231 -2.40 7.20 28.69
C ILE A 231 -3.08 8.22 29.59
N ALA A 232 -3.72 9.24 28.99
CA ALA A 232 -4.44 10.26 29.73
C ALA A 232 -5.52 9.62 30.62
N GLY A 233 -5.45 9.87 31.91
CA GLY A 233 -6.44 9.40 32.89
C GLY A 233 -6.14 8.10 33.62
N LEU A 234 -5.03 7.40 33.30
CA LEU A 234 -4.50 6.37 34.19
C LEU A 234 -3.64 7.06 35.26
N GLY A 235 -4.28 7.60 36.29
CA GLY A 235 -3.57 8.08 37.47
C GLY A 235 -2.85 6.92 38.18
N GLU A 236 -1.88 7.25 39.04
CA GLU A 236 -0.97 6.33 39.79
C GLU A 236 -1.66 5.23 40.61
N GLY A 237 -2.96 5.00 40.49
CA GLY A 237 -3.75 4.08 41.31
C GLY A 237 -4.23 2.80 40.59
N ILE A 238 -3.78 2.50 39.37
CA ILE A 238 -4.26 1.32 38.59
C ILE A 238 -3.10 0.39 38.16
N LEU A 239 -1.94 0.51 38.75
CA LEU A 239 -0.87 -0.51 38.66
C LEU A 239 -0.80 -1.31 39.95
#